data_72a3b6a5388aaccb82c2adcf8c246f4f
#
_entry.id   72a3b6a5388aaccb82c2adcf8c246f4f
#
_cell.length_a   1.000
_cell.length_b   1.000
_cell.length_c   1.000
_cell.angle_alpha   90.00
_cell.angle_beta   90.00
_cell.angle_gamma   90.00
#
_symmetry.space_group_name_H-M   'P 1'
#
loop_
_entity.id
_entity.type
_entity.pdbx_description
1 polymer ?
#
loop_
_entity_poly.entity_id
_entity_poly.type
_entity_poly.pdbx_seq_one_letter_code
_entity_poly.pdbx_strand_id
1 'polypeptide(L)'
;MTPVILSRQQLEMLWEIDRSEIIDTLYKLDNGRLQAYPQYYDVRGWDPHDRQVYTPIHESCYDRGGIFFAFFEQDKIIAAAAIDTLPRGKNGDLRQLLFFYVGAAQRGQGWGRRL
;
A
#
# COMPACT_ATOMS: atom_id res chain seq x y z
N MET A 1 -20.18 -1.17 -0.07
CA MET A 1 -19.15 -0.13 0.12
C MET A 1 -18.43 0.11 -1.20
N THR A 2 -18.37 1.35 -1.65
CA THR A 2 -17.84 1.73 -2.94
C THR A 2 -16.46 2.37 -2.77
N PRO A 3 -15.45 2.04 -3.60
CA PRO A 3 -14.17 2.70 -3.52
C PRO A 3 -14.29 4.18 -3.91
N VAL A 4 -13.49 5.01 -3.26
CA VAL A 4 -13.44 6.45 -3.50
C VAL A 4 -12.11 6.78 -4.16
N ILE A 5 -12.14 7.61 -5.21
CA ILE A 5 -10.92 8.15 -5.81
C ILE A 5 -10.49 9.34 -4.97
N LEU A 6 -9.28 9.28 -4.42
CA LEU A 6 -8.78 10.33 -3.54
C LEU A 6 -8.39 11.57 -4.32
N SER A 7 -8.64 12.75 -3.74
CA SER A 7 -8.08 14.01 -4.20
C SER A 7 -6.63 14.16 -3.70
N ARG A 8 -5.91 15.15 -4.25
CA ARG A 8 -4.54 15.42 -3.81
C ARG A 8 -4.44 15.73 -2.32
N GLN A 9 -5.40 16.47 -1.79
CA GLN A 9 -5.43 16.82 -0.37
C GLN A 9 -5.69 15.59 0.51
N GLN A 10 -6.37 14.58 -0.02
CA GLN A 10 -6.69 13.37 0.73
C GLN A 10 -5.53 12.35 0.75
N LEU A 11 -4.45 12.59 0.01
CA LEU A 11 -3.29 11.67 0.00
C LEU A 11 -2.69 11.49 1.40
N GLU A 12 -2.75 12.51 2.25
CA GLU A 12 -2.27 12.41 3.63
C GLU A 12 -3.03 11.35 4.43
N MET A 13 -4.26 11.06 4.06
CA MET A 13 -5.07 10.06 4.76
C MET A 13 -4.53 8.64 4.61
N LEU A 14 -3.68 8.40 3.60
CA LEU A 14 -3.05 7.09 3.42
C LEU A 14 -2.26 6.67 4.66
N TRP A 15 -1.68 7.62 5.37
CA TRP A 15 -0.89 7.35 6.57
C TRP A 15 -1.75 7.00 7.79
N GLU A 16 -3.08 7.17 7.68
CA GLU A 16 -4.03 6.79 8.73
C GLU A 16 -4.41 5.32 8.68
N ILE A 17 -4.07 4.60 7.59
CA ILE A 17 -4.30 3.16 7.49
C ILE A 17 -3.45 2.47 8.55
N ASP A 18 -4.06 1.60 9.33
CA ASP A 18 -3.34 0.84 10.34
C ASP A 18 -2.51 -0.26 9.67
N ARG A 19 -1.21 0.00 9.50
CA ARG A 19 -0.29 -0.98 8.92
C ARG A 19 0.37 -1.88 9.95
N SER A 20 -0.01 -1.77 11.22
CA SER A 20 0.60 -2.58 12.26
C SER A 20 0.48 -4.08 11.92
N GLU A 21 1.54 -4.81 12.17
CA GLU A 21 1.58 -6.26 11.95
C GLU A 21 2.66 -6.89 12.81
N ILE A 22 2.49 -8.18 13.09
CA ILE A 22 3.50 -8.99 13.74
C ILE A 22 4.08 -9.92 12.69
N ILE A 23 5.39 -9.85 12.49
CA ILE A 23 6.12 -10.72 11.58
C ILE A 23 6.87 -11.73 12.43
N ASP A 24 6.54 -13.02 12.30
CA ASP A 24 7.18 -14.10 13.06
C ASP A 24 8.04 -15.00 12.17
N THR A 25 7.90 -14.90 10.86
CA THR A 25 8.63 -15.72 9.92
C THR A 25 9.07 -14.89 8.73
N LEU A 26 10.36 -14.94 8.40
CA LEU A 26 10.90 -14.35 7.18
C LEU A 26 11.26 -15.47 6.20
N TYR A 27 11.12 -15.17 4.91
CA TYR A 27 11.46 -16.08 3.84
C TYR A 27 12.63 -15.52 3.05
N LYS A 28 13.62 -16.36 2.77
CA LYS A 28 14.74 -16.01 1.90
C LYS A 28 14.81 -16.99 0.74
N LEU A 29 15.20 -16.49 -0.42
CA LEU A 29 15.45 -17.33 -1.58
C LEU A 29 16.88 -17.86 -1.48
N ASP A 30 17.02 -19.18 -1.40
CA ASP A 30 18.31 -19.87 -1.32
C ASP A 30 18.31 -21.05 -2.27
N ASN A 31 19.26 -21.09 -3.20
CA ASN A 31 19.36 -22.15 -4.23
C ASN A 31 18.04 -22.39 -4.99
N GLY A 32 17.30 -21.33 -5.30
CA GLY A 32 16.02 -21.40 -6.01
C GLY A 32 14.86 -21.86 -5.15
N ARG A 33 15.01 -21.99 -3.84
CA ARG A 33 13.96 -22.40 -2.92
C ARG A 33 13.73 -21.34 -1.86
N LEU A 34 12.46 -21.14 -1.48
CA LEU A 34 12.13 -20.29 -0.36
C LEU A 34 12.44 -21.02 0.96
N GLN A 35 13.25 -20.39 1.80
CA GLN A 35 13.60 -20.86 3.12
C GLN A 35 12.90 -20.02 4.17
N ALA A 36 12.22 -20.65 5.12
CA ALA A 36 11.56 -19.97 6.22
C ALA A 36 12.54 -19.82 7.39
N TYR A 37 12.63 -18.59 7.93
CA TYR A 37 13.45 -18.29 9.10
C TYR A 37 12.56 -17.74 10.21
N PRO A 38 12.61 -18.30 11.43
CA PRO A 38 11.88 -17.71 12.54
C PRO A 38 12.53 -16.38 12.94
N GLN A 39 11.74 -15.33 12.89
CA GLN A 39 12.18 -14.01 13.31
C GLN A 39 10.96 -13.18 13.69
N TYR A 40 11.04 -12.50 14.84
CA TYR A 40 9.92 -11.74 15.37
C TYR A 40 10.14 -10.25 15.19
N TYR A 41 9.17 -9.60 14.54
CA TYR A 41 9.10 -8.15 14.41
C TYR A 41 7.69 -7.69 14.78
N ASP A 42 7.61 -6.75 15.69
CA ASP A 42 6.36 -6.07 16.04
C ASP A 42 6.35 -4.70 15.34
N VAL A 43 5.71 -4.64 14.17
CA VAL A 43 5.58 -3.40 13.40
C VAL A 43 4.36 -2.65 13.93
N ARG A 44 4.57 -1.49 14.55
CA ARG A 44 3.51 -0.74 15.24
C ARG A 44 2.87 0.37 14.42
N GLY A 45 3.25 0.51 13.16
CA GLY A 45 2.68 1.52 12.28
C GLY A 45 3.69 2.07 11.30
N TRP A 46 3.35 3.19 10.69
CA TRP A 46 4.22 3.83 9.71
C TRP A 46 5.40 4.50 10.43
N ASP A 47 6.60 4.26 9.91
CA ASP A 47 7.79 4.98 10.36
C ASP A 47 7.67 6.44 9.87
N PRO A 48 7.94 7.45 10.73
CA PRO A 48 7.95 8.85 10.30
C PRO A 48 8.90 9.11 9.12
N HIS A 49 10.00 8.38 9.04
CA HIS A 49 10.93 8.47 7.91
C HIS A 49 10.27 8.02 6.60
N ASP A 50 9.49 6.95 6.63
CA ASP A 50 8.75 6.47 5.45
C ASP A 50 7.78 7.53 4.96
N ARG A 51 7.03 8.16 5.87
CA ARG A 51 6.12 9.23 5.51
C ARG A 51 6.85 10.38 4.83
N GLN A 52 8.00 10.77 5.35
CA GLN A 52 8.81 11.84 4.78
C GLN A 52 9.32 11.51 3.38
N VAL A 53 9.74 10.26 3.16
CA VAL A 53 10.28 9.81 1.87
C VAL A 53 9.17 9.63 0.84
N TYR A 54 8.06 9.00 1.20
CA TYR A 54 7.04 8.58 0.24
C TYR A 54 5.97 9.62 -0.03
N THR A 55 5.76 10.61 0.84
CA THR A 55 4.78 11.66 0.57
C THR A 55 5.07 12.38 -0.75
N PRO A 56 6.31 12.84 -1.04
CA PRO A 56 6.59 13.46 -2.34
C PRO A 56 6.40 12.50 -3.52
N ILE A 57 6.68 11.22 -3.32
CA ILE A 57 6.49 10.20 -4.36
C ILE A 57 5.00 10.04 -4.70
N HIS A 58 4.13 10.00 -3.68
CA HIS A 58 2.69 9.94 -3.89
C HIS A 58 2.17 11.20 -4.61
N GLU A 59 2.62 12.36 -4.18
CA GLU A 59 2.20 13.62 -4.77
C GLU A 59 2.63 13.70 -6.25
N SER A 60 3.85 13.30 -6.56
CA SER A 60 4.35 13.25 -7.94
C SER A 60 3.54 12.28 -8.79
N CYS A 61 3.20 11.10 -8.25
CA CYS A 61 2.37 10.13 -8.93
C CYS A 61 0.99 10.73 -9.24
N TYR A 62 0.37 11.37 -8.27
CA TYR A 62 -0.92 12.00 -8.45
C TYR A 62 -0.84 13.11 -9.52
N ASP A 63 0.18 13.96 -9.45
CA ASP A 63 0.32 15.11 -10.34
C ASP A 63 0.51 14.69 -11.80
N ARG A 64 1.06 13.51 -12.07
CA ARG A 64 1.17 12.98 -13.44
C ARG A 64 -0.01 12.09 -13.85
N GLY A 65 -1.09 12.11 -13.06
CA GLY A 65 -2.33 11.41 -13.40
C GLY A 65 -2.51 10.06 -12.75
N GLY A 66 -1.66 9.69 -11.80
CA GLY A 66 -1.84 8.46 -11.02
C GLY A 66 -3.15 8.48 -10.27
N ILE A 67 -3.74 7.30 -10.07
CA ILE A 67 -5.04 7.15 -9.44
C ILE A 67 -4.88 6.46 -8.10
N PHE A 68 -5.44 7.08 -7.06
CA PHE A 68 -5.45 6.55 -5.69
C PHE A 68 -6.90 6.18 -5.32
N PHE A 69 -7.13 4.92 -5.03
CA PHE A 69 -8.43 4.39 -4.62
C PHE A 69 -8.39 4.08 -3.13
N ALA A 70 -9.51 4.30 -2.45
CA ALA A 70 -9.59 3.96 -1.03
C ALA A 70 -10.99 3.50 -0.65
N PHE A 71 -11.07 2.64 0.36
CA PHE A 71 -12.30 2.31 1.05
C PHE A 71 -12.31 3.00 2.41
N PHE A 72 -13.45 3.55 2.78
CA PHE A 72 -13.68 4.21 4.07
C PHE A 72 -14.77 3.49 4.84
N GLU A 73 -14.62 3.46 6.15
CA GLU A 73 -15.62 2.98 7.09
C GLU A 73 -15.76 4.02 8.19
N GLN A 74 -16.94 4.64 8.30
CA GLN A 74 -17.20 5.72 9.28
C GLN A 74 -16.13 6.84 9.20
N ASP A 75 -15.87 7.33 8.00
CA ASP A 75 -14.89 8.38 7.71
C ASP A 75 -13.43 7.97 7.99
N LYS A 76 -13.19 6.71 8.31
CA LYS A 76 -11.84 6.19 8.52
C LYS A 76 -11.40 5.40 7.29
N ILE A 77 -10.22 5.69 6.77
CA ILE A 77 -9.64 4.94 5.67
C ILE A 77 -9.20 3.55 6.16
N ILE A 78 -9.67 2.50 5.48
CA ILE A 78 -9.37 1.12 5.88
C ILE A 78 -8.53 0.35 4.87
N ALA A 79 -8.51 0.79 3.62
CA ALA A 79 -7.72 0.16 2.57
C ALA A 79 -7.48 1.15 1.45
N ALA A 80 -6.37 1.01 0.75
CA ALA A 80 -6.05 1.87 -0.38
C ALA A 80 -5.09 1.20 -1.36
N ALA A 81 -5.17 1.62 -2.61
CA ALA A 81 -4.25 1.23 -3.67
C ALA A 81 -3.98 2.42 -4.58
N ALA A 82 -2.79 2.48 -5.15
CA ALA A 82 -2.42 3.52 -6.10
C ALA A 82 -1.78 2.91 -7.33
N ILE A 83 -2.21 3.37 -8.50
CA ILE A 83 -1.70 2.93 -9.79
C ILE A 83 -1.03 4.13 -10.48
N ASP A 84 0.24 3.95 -10.85
CA ASP A 84 1.01 4.94 -11.57
C ASP A 84 0.63 4.94 -13.05
N THR A 85 0.82 6.10 -13.72
CA THR A 85 0.55 6.26 -15.15
C THR A 85 1.77 6.03 -16.02
N LEU A 86 2.98 5.98 -15.45
CA LEU A 86 4.20 5.80 -16.23
C LEU A 86 4.19 4.42 -16.91
N PRO A 87 4.34 4.37 -18.25
CA PRO A 87 4.44 3.09 -18.95
C PRO A 87 5.68 2.32 -18.49
N ARG A 88 5.50 1.03 -18.25
CA ARG A 88 6.58 0.14 -17.84
C ARG A 88 6.50 -1.15 -18.64
N GLY A 89 7.59 -1.91 -18.60
CA GLY A 89 7.70 -3.13 -19.37
C GLY A 89 8.23 -2.87 -20.79
N LYS A 90 8.56 -3.95 -21.47
CA LYS A 90 9.21 -3.90 -22.79
C LYS A 90 8.35 -3.18 -23.84
N ASN A 91 7.03 -3.33 -23.76
CA ASN A 91 6.08 -2.74 -24.71
C ASN A 91 5.34 -1.53 -24.15
N GLY A 92 5.68 -1.08 -22.95
CA GLY A 92 5.03 0.06 -22.32
C GLY A 92 3.58 -0.19 -21.93
N ASP A 93 3.16 -1.44 -21.82
CA ASP A 93 1.78 -1.84 -21.52
C ASP A 93 1.52 -2.17 -20.06
N LEU A 94 2.53 -2.02 -19.19
CA LEU A 94 2.43 -2.27 -17.78
C LEU A 94 2.36 -0.95 -16.98
N ARG A 95 1.66 -0.99 -15.85
CA ARG A 95 1.59 0.10 -14.90
C ARG A 95 1.98 -0.41 -13.52
N GLN A 96 2.66 0.42 -12.74
CA GLN A 96 3.11 0.03 -11.41
C GLN A 96 1.99 0.20 -10.39
N LEU A 97 1.78 -0.84 -9.58
CA LEU A 97 1.01 -0.72 -8.34
C LEU A 97 1.94 -0.09 -7.30
N LEU A 98 1.80 1.23 -7.13
CA LEU A 98 2.72 2.02 -6.31
C LEU A 98 2.47 1.85 -4.81
N PHE A 99 1.23 1.63 -4.43
CA PHE A 99 0.80 1.54 -3.04
C PHE A 99 -0.34 0.55 -2.93
N PHE A 100 -0.29 -0.32 -1.91
CA PHE A 100 -1.36 -1.27 -1.65
C PHE A 100 -1.32 -1.68 -0.18
N TYR A 101 -2.31 -1.24 0.60
CA TYR A 101 -2.42 -1.59 2.00
C TYR A 101 -3.86 -1.78 2.44
N VAL A 102 -4.07 -2.76 3.32
CA VAL A 102 -5.33 -2.99 4.01
C VAL A 102 -5.06 -2.85 5.51
N GLY A 103 -5.90 -2.12 6.22
CA GLY A 103 -5.76 -1.92 7.66
C GLY A 103 -5.74 -3.24 8.41
N ALA A 104 -5.02 -3.26 9.55
CA ALA A 104 -4.80 -4.49 10.32
C ALA A 104 -6.10 -5.18 10.71
N ALA A 105 -7.12 -4.40 11.11
CA ALA A 105 -8.41 -4.95 11.54
C ALA A 105 -9.25 -5.50 10.37
N GLN A 106 -8.94 -5.13 9.13
CA GLN A 106 -9.70 -5.51 7.95
C GLN A 106 -9.02 -6.59 7.10
N ARG A 107 -7.80 -7.01 7.46
CA ARG A 107 -7.08 -8.03 6.71
C ARG A 107 -7.79 -9.38 6.76
N GLY A 108 -7.68 -10.13 5.67
CA GLY A 108 -8.32 -11.44 5.58
C GLY A 108 -9.80 -11.40 5.24
N GLN A 109 -10.37 -10.22 4.96
CA GLN A 109 -11.79 -10.04 4.65
C GLN A 109 -12.06 -9.79 3.17
N GLY A 110 -11.05 -9.94 2.31
CA GLY A 110 -11.19 -9.78 0.86
C GLY A 110 -11.12 -8.35 0.35
N TRP A 111 -10.70 -7.38 1.17
CA TRP A 111 -10.59 -5.97 0.75
C TRP A 111 -9.55 -5.77 -0.34
N GLY A 112 -8.42 -6.49 -0.28
CA GLY A 112 -7.40 -6.40 -1.30
C GLY A 112 -7.91 -6.82 -2.67
N ARG A 113 -8.79 -7.82 -2.72
CA ARG A 113 -9.41 -8.30 -3.96
C ARG A 113 -10.38 -7.28 -4.55
N ARG A 114 -10.99 -6.46 -3.71
CA ARG A 114 -12.00 -5.47 -4.12
C ARG A 114 -11.40 -4.15 -4.61
N LEU A 115 -10.14 -3.89 -4.29
CA LEU A 115 -9.43 -2.68 -4.75
C LEU A 115 -8.95 -2.78 -6.23
#